data_f43bdf3366de6b09a4f2404d14574e2d
#
_entry.id   f43bdf3366de6b09a4f2404d14574e2d
#
_cell.length_a   1.000
_cell.length_b   1.000
_cell.length_c   1.000
_cell.angle_alpha   90.00
_cell.angle_beta   90.00
_cell.angle_gamma   90.00
#
_symmetry.space_group_name_H-M   'P 1'
#
loop_
_entity.id
_entity.type
_entity.pdbx_description
1 polymer ?
#
loop_
_entity_poly.entity_id
_entity_poly.type
_entity_poly.pdbx_seq_one_letter_code
_entity_poly.pdbx_strand_id
1 'polypeptide(L)'
;MGLVLVCTSLVYILSNSYFVAAAQLLIYVGAINVLIIFAVMFMNGSEYYKDFHLWTVGDGITSIVCISLFISLITTISDTSWYGIIWTTRSNQIIEQDFLSNSQQIGIHLSTDFFLPFELISIILLVALIGAIAVARQ
;
A
#
# COMPACT_ATOMS: atom_id res chain seq x y z
N MET A 1 -7.69 -5.15 8.19
CA MET A 1 -6.80 -4.09 7.66
C MET A 1 -5.32 -4.51 7.66
N GLY A 2 -4.70 -4.81 8.78
CA GLY A 2 -3.28 -5.14 8.85
C GLY A 2 -2.84 -6.26 7.93
N LEU A 3 -3.60 -7.34 7.82
CA LEU A 3 -3.28 -8.47 6.95
C LEU A 3 -3.23 -8.06 5.46
N VAL A 4 -4.14 -7.21 5.01
CA VAL A 4 -4.15 -6.69 3.63
C VAL A 4 -2.88 -5.89 3.35
N LEU A 5 -2.45 -5.06 4.30
CA LEU A 5 -1.24 -4.24 4.17
C LEU A 5 0.04 -5.11 4.13
N VAL A 6 0.07 -6.22 4.85
CA VAL A 6 1.16 -7.20 4.77
C VAL A 6 1.15 -7.90 3.41
N CYS A 7 -0.01 -8.31 2.91
CA CYS A 7 -0.12 -8.92 1.57
C CYS A 7 0.35 -7.98 0.46
N THR A 8 0.03 -6.68 0.52
CA THR A 8 0.53 -5.71 -0.46
C THR A 8 2.05 -5.56 -0.40
N SER A 9 2.65 -5.62 0.79
CA SER A 9 4.11 -5.64 0.92
C SER A 9 4.75 -6.87 0.27
N LEU A 10 4.14 -8.05 0.40
CA LEU A 10 4.60 -9.26 -0.28
C LEU A 10 4.55 -9.13 -1.81
N VAL A 11 3.51 -8.48 -2.35
CA VAL A 11 3.42 -8.18 -3.78
C VAL A 11 4.57 -7.27 -4.24
N TYR A 12 4.95 -6.26 -3.45
CA TYR A 12 6.11 -5.43 -3.75
C TYR A 12 7.42 -6.21 -3.75
N ILE A 13 7.60 -7.18 -2.85
CA ILE A 13 8.78 -8.06 -2.84
C ILE A 13 8.83 -8.89 -4.13
N LEU A 14 7.69 -9.46 -4.56
CA LEU A 14 7.59 -10.21 -5.81
C LEU A 14 7.92 -9.35 -7.04
N SER A 15 7.64 -8.05 -6.97
CA SER A 15 7.98 -7.07 -8.01
C SER A 15 9.42 -6.57 -7.96
N ASN A 16 10.30 -7.19 -7.16
CA ASN A 16 11.69 -6.78 -6.93
C ASN A 16 11.87 -5.34 -6.38
N SER A 17 10.82 -4.77 -5.79
CA SER A 17 10.83 -3.43 -5.21
C SER A 17 11.02 -3.50 -3.68
N TYR A 18 12.17 -3.98 -3.25
CA TYR A 18 12.44 -4.25 -1.83
C TYR A 18 12.36 -3.01 -0.94
N PHE A 19 12.82 -1.86 -1.43
CA PHE A 19 12.75 -0.61 -0.69
C PHE A 19 11.31 -0.17 -0.43
N VAL A 20 10.45 -0.25 -1.44
CA VAL A 20 9.02 0.10 -1.31
C VAL A 20 8.31 -0.86 -0.38
N ALA A 21 8.63 -2.17 -0.45
CA ALA A 21 8.07 -3.17 0.45
C ALA A 21 8.45 -2.90 1.92
N ALA A 22 9.70 -2.55 2.17
CA ALA A 22 10.15 -2.20 3.52
C ALA A 22 9.46 -0.93 4.04
N ALA A 23 9.34 0.11 3.21
CA ALA A 23 8.62 1.34 3.55
C ALA A 23 7.13 1.07 3.84
N GLN A 24 6.49 0.21 3.06
CA GLN A 24 5.11 -0.22 3.28
C GLN A 24 4.92 -0.87 4.65
N LEU A 25 5.78 -1.82 5.00
CA LEU A 25 5.73 -2.47 6.31
C LEU A 25 5.97 -1.50 7.46
N LEU A 26 6.99 -0.67 7.33
CA LEU A 26 7.39 0.23 8.42
C LEU A 26 6.34 1.31 8.67
N ILE A 27 5.85 1.94 7.63
CA ILE A 27 4.97 3.10 7.74
C ILE A 27 3.51 2.67 7.90
N TYR A 28 2.99 1.82 7.00
CA TYR A 28 1.56 1.47 7.03
C TYR A 28 1.23 0.45 8.09
N VAL A 29 2.01 -0.62 8.22
CA VAL A 29 1.74 -1.65 9.23
C VAL A 29 2.24 -1.21 10.59
N GLY A 30 3.45 -0.69 10.68
CA GLY A 30 4.09 -0.34 11.94
C GLY A 30 3.59 0.97 12.53
N ALA A 31 3.53 2.06 11.77
CA ALA A 31 3.18 3.36 12.31
C ALA A 31 1.68 3.64 12.26
N ILE A 32 1.07 3.64 11.07
CA ILE A 32 -0.31 4.09 10.88
C ILE A 32 -1.31 3.11 11.52
N ASN A 33 -1.15 1.80 11.28
CA ASN A 33 -2.07 0.80 11.81
C ASN A 33 -2.03 0.75 13.34
N VAL A 34 -0.84 0.83 13.93
CA VAL A 34 -0.67 0.89 15.39
C VAL A 34 -1.27 2.18 15.97
N LEU A 35 -1.07 3.32 15.31
CA LEU A 35 -1.66 4.58 15.72
C LEU A 35 -3.19 4.54 15.72
N ILE A 36 -3.80 3.94 14.69
CA ILE A 36 -5.25 3.76 14.60
C ILE A 36 -5.76 2.86 15.72
N ILE A 37 -5.10 1.72 15.99
CA ILE A 37 -5.48 0.82 17.07
C ILE A 37 -5.42 1.55 18.41
N PHE A 38 -4.36 2.32 18.64
CA PHE A 38 -4.20 3.11 19.85
C PHE A 38 -5.30 4.18 20.00
N ALA A 39 -5.58 4.91 18.91
CA ALA A 39 -6.65 5.91 18.90
C ALA A 39 -8.04 5.30 19.20
N VAL A 40 -8.34 4.14 18.58
CA VAL A 40 -9.62 3.43 18.82
C VAL A 40 -9.70 2.91 20.25
N MET A 41 -8.60 2.46 20.83
CA MET A 41 -8.57 2.03 22.22
C MET A 41 -8.87 3.17 23.21
N PHE A 42 -8.46 4.40 22.90
CA PHE A 42 -8.79 5.58 23.72
C PHE A 42 -10.21 6.09 23.52
N MET A 43 -10.80 5.85 22.36
CA MET A 43 -12.20 6.17 22.14
C MET A 43 -13.06 5.11 22.81
N ASN A 44 -13.53 5.42 24.02
CA ASN A 44 -14.35 4.54 24.85
C ASN A 44 -15.70 4.25 24.17
N GLY A 45 -15.71 3.25 23.28
CA GLY A 45 -16.87 2.82 22.52
C GLY A 45 -17.78 1.85 23.26
N SER A 46 -18.17 2.18 24.50
CA SER A 46 -19.04 1.31 25.32
C SER A 46 -20.49 1.19 24.84
N GLU A 47 -20.89 1.91 23.80
CA GLU A 47 -22.29 1.91 23.33
C GLU A 47 -22.55 1.21 21.99
N TYR A 48 -21.54 0.76 21.26
CA TYR A 48 -21.72 0.18 19.93
C TYR A 48 -21.88 -1.35 19.89
N TYR A 49 -22.00 -2.02 21.03
CA TYR A 49 -22.23 -3.47 21.08
C TYR A 49 -23.70 -3.89 21.08
N LYS A 50 -24.63 -3.01 20.75
CA LYS A 50 -26.02 -3.40 20.51
C LYS A 50 -26.20 -3.68 19.02
N ASP A 51 -26.54 -4.92 18.72
CA ASP A 51 -26.97 -5.45 17.44
C ASP A 51 -25.86 -5.76 16.39
N PHE A 52 -24.95 -6.67 16.74
CA PHE A 52 -24.25 -7.44 15.73
C PHE A 52 -25.23 -8.46 15.10
N HIS A 53 -26.02 -8.00 14.18
CA HIS A 53 -26.69 -8.89 13.22
C HIS A 53 -25.64 -9.35 12.22
N LEU A 54 -25.03 -10.51 12.52
CA LEU A 54 -23.93 -11.12 11.75
C LEU A 54 -24.31 -11.52 10.32
N TRP A 55 -25.57 -11.42 9.94
CA TRP A 55 -26.04 -11.78 8.60
C TRP A 55 -27.18 -10.88 8.15
N THR A 56 -26.87 -9.73 7.61
CA THR A 56 -27.81 -8.94 6.84
C THR A 56 -27.76 -9.39 5.39
N VAL A 57 -28.90 -9.39 4.70
CA VAL A 57 -29.01 -9.75 3.26
C VAL A 57 -27.98 -8.98 2.41
N GLY A 58 -27.61 -7.77 2.82
CA GLY A 58 -26.57 -6.97 2.21
C GLY A 58 -25.16 -7.61 2.26
N ASP A 59 -24.82 -8.30 3.32
CA ASP A 59 -23.50 -8.94 3.49
C ASP A 59 -23.35 -10.15 2.58
N GLY A 60 -24.45 -10.89 2.33
CA GLY A 60 -24.48 -11.98 1.38
C GLY A 60 -24.23 -11.51 -0.05
N ILE A 61 -24.86 -10.42 -0.47
CA ILE A 61 -24.69 -9.84 -1.80
C ILE A 61 -23.26 -9.33 -1.98
N THR A 62 -22.71 -8.63 -0.99
CA THR A 62 -21.32 -8.11 -1.02
C THR A 62 -20.31 -9.25 -1.13
N SER A 63 -20.50 -10.33 -0.40
CA SER A 63 -19.63 -11.51 -0.46
C SER A 63 -19.66 -12.17 -1.85
N ILE A 64 -20.82 -12.32 -2.46
CA ILE A 64 -20.96 -12.88 -3.82
C ILE A 64 -20.26 -12.00 -4.84
N VAL A 65 -20.42 -10.67 -4.75
CA VAL A 65 -19.74 -9.72 -5.65
C VAL A 65 -18.22 -9.79 -5.48
N CYS A 66 -17.71 -9.84 -4.25
CA CYS A 66 -16.27 -9.98 -4.00
C CYS A 66 -15.69 -11.27 -4.56
N ILE A 67 -16.38 -12.40 -4.37
CA ILE A 67 -15.95 -13.69 -4.91
C ILE A 67 -16.00 -13.69 -6.44
N SER A 68 -17.04 -13.12 -7.05
CA SER A 68 -17.15 -12.97 -8.50
C SER A 68 -16.02 -12.13 -9.09
N LEU A 69 -15.69 -11.00 -8.48
CA LEU A 69 -14.56 -10.16 -8.88
C LEU A 69 -13.22 -10.91 -8.73
N PHE A 70 -13.04 -11.66 -7.66
CA PHE A 70 -11.82 -12.43 -7.42
C PHE A 70 -11.63 -13.53 -8.49
N ILE A 71 -12.68 -14.26 -8.83
CA ILE A 71 -12.65 -15.27 -9.89
C ILE A 71 -12.38 -14.61 -11.26
N SER A 72 -13.01 -13.48 -11.55
CA SER A 72 -12.80 -12.72 -12.79
C SER A 72 -11.35 -12.27 -12.93
N LEU A 73 -10.72 -11.77 -11.85
CA LEU A 73 -9.32 -11.39 -11.86
C LEU A 73 -8.39 -12.58 -12.11
N ILE A 74 -8.64 -13.71 -11.44
CA ILE A 74 -7.84 -14.93 -11.65
C ILE A 74 -7.91 -15.40 -13.09
N THR A 75 -9.09 -15.46 -13.68
CA THR A 75 -9.25 -15.89 -15.07
C THR A 75 -8.58 -14.96 -16.05
N THR A 76 -8.70 -13.64 -15.85
CA THR A 76 -8.07 -12.63 -16.71
C THR A 76 -6.55 -12.70 -16.64
N ILE A 77 -5.97 -12.90 -15.46
CA ILE A 77 -4.51 -12.99 -15.27
C ILE A 77 -3.97 -14.28 -15.91
N SER A 78 -4.70 -15.40 -15.79
CA SER A 78 -4.27 -16.68 -16.36
C SER A 78 -4.33 -16.72 -17.89
N ASP A 79 -5.27 -15.99 -18.49
CA ASP A 79 -5.46 -15.96 -19.95
C ASP A 79 -4.52 -14.99 -20.68
N THR A 80 -3.86 -14.09 -19.94
CA THR A 80 -2.92 -13.13 -20.53
C THR A 80 -1.55 -13.79 -20.71
N SER A 81 -1.02 -13.79 -21.95
CA SER A 81 0.31 -14.32 -22.29
C SER A 81 1.45 -13.49 -21.72
N TRP A 82 1.57 -13.45 -20.39
CA TRP A 82 2.62 -12.75 -19.66
C TRP A 82 4.02 -13.26 -20.00
N TYR A 83 4.14 -14.54 -20.40
CA TYR A 83 5.42 -15.14 -20.78
C TYR A 83 6.12 -14.42 -21.93
N GLY A 84 5.39 -13.97 -22.94
CA GLY A 84 5.95 -13.23 -24.06
C GLY A 84 6.47 -11.85 -23.66
N ILE A 85 5.75 -11.15 -22.80
CA ILE A 85 6.11 -9.81 -22.31
C ILE A 85 7.32 -9.88 -21.38
N ILE A 86 7.36 -10.84 -20.47
CA ILE A 86 8.48 -11.03 -19.54
C ILE A 86 9.77 -11.37 -20.28
N TRP A 87 9.69 -12.20 -21.31
CA TRP A 87 10.86 -12.56 -22.11
C TRP A 87 11.45 -11.38 -22.89
N THR A 88 10.62 -10.58 -23.53
CA THR A 88 11.07 -9.39 -24.29
C THR A 88 11.61 -8.30 -23.37
N THR A 89 11.01 -8.09 -22.21
CA THR A 89 11.47 -7.08 -21.24
C THR A 89 12.79 -7.50 -20.59
N ARG A 90 12.97 -8.79 -20.29
CA ARG A 90 14.18 -9.30 -19.66
C ARG A 90 15.39 -9.28 -20.59
N SER A 91 15.19 -9.48 -21.89
CA SER A 91 16.26 -9.45 -22.88
C SER A 91 16.88 -8.06 -23.06
N ASN A 92 16.10 -6.99 -22.86
CA ASN A 92 16.56 -5.62 -23.02
C ASN A 92 17.14 -4.98 -21.74
N GLN A 93 16.94 -5.59 -20.59
CA GLN A 93 17.37 -5.04 -19.29
C GLN A 93 18.70 -5.58 -18.76
N ILE A 94 19.33 -6.55 -19.42
CA ILE A 94 20.52 -7.24 -18.90
C ILE A 94 21.79 -6.35 -18.88
N ILE A 95 21.79 -5.19 -19.52
CA ILE A 95 23.04 -4.45 -19.75
C ILE A 95 23.25 -3.27 -18.79
N GLU A 96 22.24 -2.75 -18.10
CA GLU A 96 22.40 -1.49 -17.35
C GLU A 96 22.00 -1.48 -15.87
N GLN A 97 21.38 -2.52 -15.32
CA GLN A 97 20.76 -2.45 -13.98
C GLN A 97 21.57 -3.08 -12.83
N ASP A 98 22.75 -3.61 -13.08
CA ASP A 98 23.48 -4.39 -12.04
C ASP A 98 24.31 -3.54 -11.06
N PHE A 99 24.42 -2.22 -11.26
CA PHE A 99 25.30 -1.37 -10.45
C PHE A 99 24.61 -0.41 -9.47
N LEU A 100 23.31 -0.19 -9.57
CA LEU A 100 22.59 0.74 -8.69
C LEU A 100 21.61 0.02 -7.77
N SER A 101 21.73 0.22 -6.47
CA SER A 101 20.74 -0.24 -5.50
C SER A 101 19.38 0.39 -5.80
N ASN A 102 18.28 -0.37 -5.60
CA ASN A 102 16.92 0.12 -5.81
C ASN A 102 16.64 1.47 -5.11
N SER A 103 17.23 1.71 -3.94
CA SER A 103 17.10 2.96 -3.21
C SER A 103 17.82 4.12 -3.90
N GLN A 104 18.97 3.88 -4.53
CA GLN A 104 19.70 4.90 -5.28
C GLN A 104 18.97 5.30 -6.56
N GLN A 105 18.40 4.34 -7.29
CA GLN A 105 17.58 4.62 -8.46
C GLN A 105 16.38 5.51 -8.10
N ILE A 106 15.65 5.17 -7.03
CA ILE A 106 14.52 5.99 -6.55
C ILE A 106 14.99 7.40 -6.21
N GLY A 107 16.13 7.56 -5.53
CA GLY A 107 16.68 8.86 -5.18
C GLY A 107 17.04 9.72 -6.40
N ILE A 108 17.65 9.12 -7.43
CA ILE A 108 18.00 9.81 -8.67
C ILE A 108 16.74 10.24 -9.43
N HIS A 109 15.77 9.33 -9.64
CA HIS A 109 14.53 9.66 -10.32
C HIS A 109 13.70 10.70 -9.57
N LEU A 110 13.71 10.67 -8.23
CA LEU A 110 12.98 11.62 -7.40
C LEU A 110 13.56 13.04 -7.50
N SER A 111 14.89 13.15 -7.68
CA SER A 111 15.57 14.45 -7.76
C SER A 111 15.68 15.00 -9.18
N THR A 112 15.54 14.17 -10.22
CA THR A 112 15.64 14.57 -11.63
C THR A 112 14.29 14.68 -12.31
N ASP A 113 13.60 13.54 -12.45
CA ASP A 113 12.36 13.47 -13.24
C ASP A 113 11.12 13.89 -12.45
N PHE A 114 11.11 13.61 -11.15
CA PHE A 114 9.98 13.85 -10.24
C PHE A 114 10.25 14.95 -9.21
N PHE A 115 10.99 15.98 -9.60
CA PHE A 115 11.32 17.08 -8.71
C PHE A 115 10.08 17.82 -8.19
N LEU A 116 9.12 18.08 -9.04
CA LEU A 116 7.90 18.81 -8.69
C LEU A 116 7.00 18.05 -7.70
N PRO A 117 6.69 16.76 -7.89
CA PRO A 117 6.04 15.95 -6.86
C PRO A 117 6.81 15.87 -5.55
N PHE A 118 8.13 15.82 -5.58
CA PHE A 118 8.98 15.81 -4.40
C PHE A 118 8.84 17.09 -3.58
N GLU A 119 8.82 18.24 -4.24
CA GLU A 119 8.61 19.54 -3.58
C GLU A 119 7.20 19.63 -2.95
N LEU A 120 6.17 19.16 -3.65
CA LEU A 120 4.81 19.10 -3.10
C LEU A 120 4.72 18.20 -1.84
N ILE A 121 5.39 17.06 -1.84
CA ILE A 121 5.43 16.18 -0.66
C ILE A 121 6.09 16.88 0.52
N SER A 122 7.15 17.65 0.30
CA SER A 122 7.83 18.42 1.37
C SER A 122 6.91 19.45 2.01
N ILE A 123 6.10 20.14 1.21
CA ILE A 123 5.10 21.10 1.70
C ILE A 123 4.00 20.37 2.51
N ILE A 124 3.51 19.22 2.01
CA ILE A 124 2.51 18.42 2.71
C ILE A 124 3.04 17.94 4.06
N LEU A 125 4.29 17.48 4.12
CA LEU A 125 4.94 17.07 5.37
C LEU A 125 5.06 18.23 6.36
N LEU A 126 5.40 19.43 5.88
CA LEU A 126 5.46 20.62 6.72
C LEU A 126 4.08 20.95 7.32
N VAL A 127 3.05 20.97 6.49
CA VAL A 127 1.67 21.24 6.94
C VAL A 127 1.18 20.16 7.93
N ALA A 128 1.48 18.90 7.67
CA ALA A 128 1.15 17.80 8.57
C ALA A 128 1.84 17.94 9.94
N LEU A 129 3.12 18.35 9.94
CA LEU A 129 3.87 18.60 11.17
C LEU A 129 3.25 19.74 11.99
N ILE A 130 2.96 20.86 11.34
CA ILE A 130 2.32 22.02 11.99
C ILE A 130 0.95 21.62 12.54
N GLY A 131 0.15 20.90 11.75
CA GLY A 131 -1.16 20.38 12.17
C GLY A 131 -1.06 19.46 13.39
N ALA A 132 -0.11 18.54 13.41
CA ALA A 132 0.12 17.65 14.54
C ALA A 132 0.50 18.41 15.82
N ILE A 133 1.36 19.40 15.71
CA ILE A 133 1.76 20.25 16.85
C ILE A 133 0.58 21.09 17.36
N ALA A 134 -0.24 21.64 16.45
CA ALA A 134 -1.40 22.45 16.83
C ALA A 134 -2.43 21.62 17.58
N VAL A 135 -2.69 20.37 17.15
CA VAL A 135 -3.61 19.45 17.82
C VAL A 135 -3.06 18.98 19.17
N ALA A 136 -1.76 18.67 19.23
CA ALA A 136 -1.12 18.20 20.47
C ALA A 136 -1.04 19.28 21.56
N ARG A 137 -1.13 20.56 21.18
CA ARG A 137 -1.07 21.72 22.12
C ARG A 137 -2.43 22.06 22.72
N GLN A 138 -3.55 21.57 22.19
CA GLN A 138 -4.86 21.77 22.78
C GLN A 138 -5.08 20.83 23.97
#